data_8df9e79e799715c33fb237406ae98758
#
_entry.id   8df9e79e799715c33fb237406ae98758
#
_cell.length_a   1.000
_cell.length_b   1.000
_cell.length_c   1.000
_cell.angle_alpha   90.00
_cell.angle_beta   90.00
_cell.angle_gamma   90.00
#
_symmetry.space_group_name_H-M   'P 1'
#
loop_
_entity.id
_entity.type
_entity.pdbx_description
1 polymer ?
#
loop_
_entity_poly.entity_id
_entity_poly.type
_entity_poly.pdbx_seq_one_letter_code
_entity_poly.pdbx_strand_id
1 'polypeptide(L)'
;MHPQLDGIYFYGDYVSGNLWGLKKNKDGKFQSKLLMRTGRSIASFGEDEDGEVFLLSFDGGIYKIVSSEEPQELLADWPKKLSETGLYTSIRKKELARGMIPYEVNAPFWSDDASKTRYIKLPDDKKMTYRDQGTWELPVGTVVVKNFDKADYRGKRTLETRLIKRTSEGWEAATYVWNSRQNDADLRAEGSQFEFYTRRGITIWHAPSASECASCHVESSGFVLGLTTAQLNRENDGVNQISTWAEKGFLDFPENVDLTSANKFCSPFDNDATLETRARVYLDVNCAMCHQPNGPGNAAIDLRFDTPLAKTGMIEKAPAQNSMGITDAKIIAAGEPDQSALLSRLKTSGTGRMPSIGSNIVDKKAVKLISEWIESLK
;
A
#
# COMPACT_ATOMS: atom_id res chain seq x y z
N MET A 1 -5.07 10.75 -35.60
CA MET A 1 -5.61 10.91 -34.19
C MET A 1 -7.09 10.55 -34.17
N HIS A 2 -7.51 9.81 -33.14
CA HIS A 2 -8.92 9.45 -33.00
C HIS A 2 -9.77 10.71 -32.72
N PRO A 3 -10.88 10.95 -33.48
CA PRO A 3 -11.63 12.22 -33.41
C PRO A 3 -12.13 12.59 -32.00
N GLN A 4 -12.37 11.62 -31.14
CA GLN A 4 -12.80 11.88 -29.76
C GLN A 4 -11.68 12.42 -28.85
N LEU A 5 -10.43 12.23 -29.26
CA LEU A 5 -9.24 12.67 -28.51
C LEU A 5 -8.70 14.01 -29.02
N ASP A 6 -9.25 14.54 -30.09
CA ASP A 6 -8.83 15.81 -30.68
C ASP A 6 -9.01 16.99 -29.71
N GLY A 7 -7.96 17.79 -29.57
CA GLY A 7 -7.93 18.96 -28.70
C GLY A 7 -7.89 18.63 -27.19
N ILE A 8 -7.56 17.41 -26.82
CA ILE A 8 -7.32 17.02 -25.43
C ILE A 8 -5.82 17.15 -25.12
N TYR A 9 -5.47 17.89 -24.08
CA TYR A 9 -4.14 17.88 -23.51
C TYR A 9 -4.03 16.74 -22.52
N PHE A 10 -3.13 15.78 -22.75
CA PHE A 10 -2.88 14.63 -21.89
C PHE A 10 -1.84 14.97 -20.83
N TYR A 11 -2.08 14.56 -19.59
CA TYR A 11 -1.10 14.60 -18.54
C TYR A 11 -1.28 13.41 -17.60
N GLY A 12 -0.19 12.96 -16.99
CA GLY A 12 -0.18 11.77 -16.18
C GLY A 12 0.59 11.96 -14.88
N ASP A 13 0.27 11.13 -13.90
CA ASP A 13 1.01 11.05 -12.66
C ASP A 13 1.87 9.78 -12.64
N TYR A 14 3.16 9.98 -12.37
CA TYR A 14 4.15 8.92 -12.34
C TYR A 14 3.84 7.83 -11.30
N VAL A 15 3.38 8.23 -10.12
CA VAL A 15 3.21 7.32 -8.98
C VAL A 15 1.94 6.50 -9.10
N SER A 16 0.81 7.15 -9.39
CA SER A 16 -0.49 6.49 -9.47
C SER A 16 -0.78 5.85 -10.83
N GLY A 17 -0.01 6.22 -11.87
CA GLY A 17 -0.30 5.81 -13.24
C GLY A 17 -1.61 6.37 -13.81
N ASN A 18 -2.16 7.39 -13.17
CA ASN A 18 -3.36 8.04 -13.66
C ASN A 18 -3.06 8.91 -14.88
N LEU A 19 -3.89 8.78 -15.90
CA LEU A 19 -3.88 9.59 -17.12
C LEU A 19 -5.12 10.47 -17.15
N TRP A 20 -4.92 11.79 -17.25
CA TRP A 20 -6.00 12.75 -17.38
C TRP A 20 -5.96 13.45 -18.74
N GLY A 21 -7.13 13.87 -19.17
CA GLY A 21 -7.31 14.78 -20.29
C GLY A 21 -7.83 16.13 -19.83
N LEU A 22 -7.23 17.20 -20.32
CA LEU A 22 -7.66 18.57 -20.09
C LEU A 22 -8.21 19.14 -21.41
N LYS A 23 -9.45 19.60 -21.39
CA LYS A 23 -10.12 20.18 -22.57
C LYS A 23 -10.91 21.43 -22.18
N LYS A 24 -10.99 22.43 -23.08
CA LYS A 24 -11.88 23.55 -22.88
C LYS A 24 -13.33 23.13 -23.12
N ASN A 25 -14.21 23.51 -22.21
CA ASN A 25 -15.65 23.36 -22.39
C ASN A 25 -16.22 24.48 -23.28
N LYS A 26 -17.52 24.43 -23.57
CA LYS A 26 -18.22 25.40 -24.40
C LYS A 26 -18.17 26.86 -23.87
N ASP A 27 -17.95 27.00 -22.55
CA ASP A 27 -17.82 28.30 -21.87
C ASP A 27 -16.36 28.80 -21.82
N GLY A 28 -15.45 28.12 -22.51
CA GLY A 28 -14.03 28.47 -22.57
C GLY A 28 -13.23 28.12 -21.32
N LYS A 29 -13.82 27.42 -20.33
CA LYS A 29 -13.14 26.97 -19.10
C LYS A 29 -12.48 25.62 -19.32
N PHE A 30 -11.29 25.43 -18.76
CA PHE A 30 -10.62 24.16 -18.76
C PHE A 30 -11.29 23.18 -17.78
N GLN A 31 -11.55 21.97 -18.25
CA GLN A 31 -12.04 20.87 -17.46
C GLN A 31 -11.06 19.70 -17.56
N SER A 32 -10.66 19.18 -16.43
CA SER A 32 -9.85 17.98 -16.32
C SER A 32 -10.77 16.78 -16.11
N LYS A 33 -10.48 15.67 -16.80
CA LYS A 33 -11.18 14.39 -16.61
C LYS A 33 -10.15 13.27 -16.51
N LEU A 34 -10.29 12.39 -15.53
CA LEU A 34 -9.54 11.15 -15.50
C LEU A 34 -9.99 10.29 -16.69
N LEU A 35 -9.05 9.91 -17.55
CA LEU A 35 -9.30 9.11 -18.74
C LEU A 35 -9.02 7.63 -18.50
N MET A 36 -7.94 7.33 -17.78
CA MET A 36 -7.49 5.96 -17.58
C MET A 36 -6.63 5.85 -16.32
N ARG A 37 -6.69 4.71 -15.66
CA ARG A 37 -5.70 4.25 -14.68
C ARG A 37 -4.83 3.21 -15.36
N THR A 38 -3.62 3.60 -15.78
CA THR A 38 -2.77 2.72 -16.59
C THR A 38 -2.12 1.61 -15.78
N GLY A 39 -2.05 1.75 -14.46
CA GLY A 39 -1.27 0.87 -13.58
C GLY A 39 0.24 0.93 -13.83
N ARG A 40 0.72 1.93 -14.60
CA ARG A 40 2.10 2.07 -15.04
C ARG A 40 2.71 3.36 -14.52
N SER A 41 4.01 3.35 -14.28
CA SER A 41 4.75 4.58 -13.93
C SER A 41 4.96 5.41 -15.17
N ILE A 42 4.11 6.41 -15.38
CA ILE A 42 4.15 7.28 -16.56
C ILE A 42 5.39 8.17 -16.52
N ALA A 43 6.31 7.97 -17.46
CA ALA A 43 7.56 8.72 -17.55
C ALA A 43 7.45 9.98 -18.39
N SER A 44 6.76 9.89 -19.55
CA SER A 44 6.65 10.96 -20.53
C SER A 44 5.54 10.66 -21.53
N PHE A 45 5.33 11.60 -22.44
CA PHE A 45 4.50 11.43 -23.62
C PHE A 45 5.32 11.76 -24.87
N GLY A 46 4.98 11.11 -25.97
CA GLY A 46 5.50 11.38 -27.30
C GLY A 46 4.36 11.53 -28.30
N GLU A 47 4.63 12.12 -29.44
CA GLU A 47 3.68 12.31 -30.55
C GLU A 47 4.36 11.88 -31.83
N ASP A 48 3.64 11.16 -32.69
CA ASP A 48 4.15 10.79 -34.01
C ASP A 48 3.76 11.86 -35.11
N GLU A 49 4.19 11.59 -36.33
CA GLU A 49 3.95 12.49 -37.47
C GLU A 49 2.46 12.70 -37.80
N ASP A 50 1.61 11.76 -37.36
CA ASP A 50 0.15 11.83 -37.58
C ASP A 50 -0.57 12.50 -36.37
N GLY A 51 0.18 12.94 -35.36
CA GLY A 51 -0.36 13.57 -34.17
C GLY A 51 -0.96 12.55 -33.18
N GLU A 52 -0.60 11.26 -33.26
CA GLU A 52 -1.00 10.23 -32.30
C GLU A 52 -0.15 10.32 -31.05
N VAL A 53 -0.79 10.31 -29.90
CA VAL A 53 -0.10 10.43 -28.62
C VAL A 53 0.26 9.06 -28.06
N PHE A 54 1.51 8.92 -27.66
CA PHE A 54 2.06 7.74 -27.00
C PHE A 54 2.43 8.06 -25.58
N LEU A 55 2.18 7.12 -24.69
CA LEU A 55 2.61 7.14 -23.29
C LEU A 55 3.88 6.30 -23.16
N LEU A 56 4.92 6.87 -22.57
CA LEU A 56 6.17 6.19 -22.24
C LEU A 56 6.14 5.81 -20.76
N SER A 57 6.41 4.55 -20.47
CA SER A 57 6.43 4.04 -19.11
C SER A 57 7.85 3.65 -18.65
N PHE A 58 8.11 3.77 -17.38
CA PHE A 58 9.40 3.33 -16.79
C PHE A 58 9.65 1.84 -16.87
N ASP A 59 8.64 1.03 -17.20
CA ASP A 59 8.81 -0.40 -17.52
C ASP A 59 9.51 -0.63 -18.88
N GLY A 60 9.82 0.46 -19.61
CA GLY A 60 10.42 0.44 -20.95
C GLY A 60 9.40 0.33 -22.08
N GLY A 61 8.12 0.25 -21.78
CA GLY A 61 7.05 0.17 -22.77
C GLY A 61 6.65 1.53 -23.36
N ILE A 62 6.28 1.52 -24.66
CA ILE A 62 5.66 2.63 -25.36
C ILE A 62 4.23 2.21 -25.73
N TYR A 63 3.24 2.95 -25.26
CA TYR A 63 1.83 2.60 -25.35
C TYR A 63 1.07 3.66 -26.14
N LYS A 64 0.35 3.24 -27.16
CA LYS A 64 -0.53 4.12 -27.92
C LYS A 64 -1.81 4.40 -27.16
N ILE A 65 -2.22 5.66 -27.06
CA ILE A 65 -3.51 6.06 -26.50
C ILE A 65 -4.57 5.88 -27.60
N VAL A 66 -5.49 4.94 -27.37
CA VAL A 66 -6.59 4.67 -28.29
C VAL A 66 -7.93 4.91 -27.60
N SER A 67 -8.93 5.34 -28.36
CA SER A 67 -10.29 5.42 -27.83
C SER A 67 -10.91 4.03 -27.78
N SER A 68 -11.55 3.69 -26.67
CA SER A 68 -12.40 2.52 -26.56
C SER A 68 -13.83 2.89 -26.94
N GLU A 69 -14.49 2.07 -27.76
CA GLU A 69 -15.91 2.27 -28.09
C GLU A 69 -16.82 2.01 -26.90
N GLU A 70 -16.36 1.24 -25.92
CA GLU A 70 -17.05 1.06 -24.63
C GLU A 70 -16.37 1.93 -23.58
N PRO A 71 -17.12 2.80 -22.86
CA PRO A 71 -16.62 3.41 -21.64
C PRO A 71 -16.36 2.27 -20.66
N GLN A 72 -15.11 1.84 -20.48
CA GLN A 72 -14.79 1.05 -19.30
C GLN A 72 -15.16 1.92 -18.11
N GLU A 73 -16.21 1.54 -17.41
CA GLU A 73 -16.41 2.03 -16.04
C GLU A 73 -15.16 1.63 -15.28
N LEU A 74 -14.33 2.62 -14.97
CA LEU A 74 -12.99 2.49 -14.37
C LEU A 74 -13.02 1.97 -12.93
N LEU A 75 -14.17 1.57 -12.47
CA LEU A 75 -14.37 0.85 -11.22
C LEU A 75 -15.10 -0.43 -11.59
N ALA A 76 -14.50 -1.58 -11.28
CA ALA A 76 -15.29 -2.79 -11.14
C ALA A 76 -16.59 -2.45 -10.44
N ASP A 77 -17.65 -3.23 -10.72
CA ASP A 77 -18.97 -3.17 -10.04
C ASP A 77 -18.84 -3.39 -8.53
N TRP A 78 -18.08 -2.48 -7.87
CA TRP A 78 -18.02 -2.49 -6.43
C TRP A 78 -19.36 -1.97 -5.89
N PRO A 79 -20.04 -2.76 -5.05
CA PRO A 79 -21.28 -2.33 -4.43
C PRO A 79 -21.13 -0.98 -3.73
N LYS A 80 -22.15 -0.13 -3.76
CA LYS A 80 -22.11 1.19 -3.14
C LYS A 80 -22.03 1.10 -1.61
N LYS A 81 -22.49 0.00 -1.04
CA LYS A 81 -22.47 -0.29 0.39
C LYS A 81 -21.62 -1.52 0.69
N LEU A 82 -20.90 -1.47 1.82
CA LEU A 82 -20.11 -2.62 2.27
C LEU A 82 -21.00 -3.82 2.61
N SER A 83 -22.23 -3.60 3.10
CA SER A 83 -23.22 -4.66 3.34
C SER A 83 -23.60 -5.45 2.08
N GLU A 84 -23.49 -4.86 0.90
CA GLU A 84 -23.83 -5.47 -0.39
C GLU A 84 -22.70 -6.32 -0.97
N THR A 85 -21.51 -6.31 -0.37
CA THR A 85 -20.32 -7.04 -0.87
C THR A 85 -20.38 -8.55 -0.63
N GLY A 86 -21.32 -9.02 0.19
CA GLY A 86 -21.40 -10.43 0.59
C GLY A 86 -20.28 -10.89 1.55
N LEU A 87 -19.50 -9.96 2.12
CA LEU A 87 -18.43 -10.25 3.07
C LEU A 87 -18.92 -10.34 4.52
N TYR A 88 -20.16 -9.88 4.78
CA TYR A 88 -20.79 -9.90 6.08
C TYR A 88 -22.18 -10.52 6.01
N THR A 89 -22.53 -11.35 6.99
CA THR A 89 -23.89 -11.80 7.22
C THR A 89 -24.71 -10.75 7.98
N SER A 90 -24.01 -9.97 8.82
CA SER A 90 -24.59 -8.83 9.52
C SER A 90 -23.53 -7.73 9.65
N ILE A 91 -23.64 -6.70 8.82
CA ILE A 91 -22.71 -5.57 8.86
C ILE A 91 -22.77 -4.81 10.18
N ARG A 92 -23.99 -4.64 10.74
CA ARG A 92 -24.22 -3.95 12.02
C ARG A 92 -23.53 -4.64 13.20
N LYS A 93 -23.53 -5.98 13.21
CA LYS A 93 -22.87 -6.77 14.24
C LYS A 93 -21.41 -7.12 13.87
N LYS A 94 -20.99 -6.76 12.66
CA LYS A 94 -19.69 -7.12 12.06
C LYS A 94 -19.48 -8.64 12.02
N GLU A 95 -20.57 -9.39 11.86
CA GLU A 95 -20.54 -10.83 11.66
C GLU A 95 -20.12 -11.14 10.23
N LEU A 96 -19.04 -11.90 10.09
CA LEU A 96 -18.45 -12.23 8.79
C LEU A 96 -19.24 -13.31 8.07
N ALA A 97 -19.24 -13.26 6.76
CA ALA A 97 -19.74 -14.34 5.92
C ALA A 97 -18.89 -15.61 6.09
N ARG A 98 -19.46 -16.77 5.74
CA ARG A 98 -18.73 -18.04 5.75
C ARG A 98 -17.53 -17.99 4.81
N GLY A 99 -16.42 -18.63 5.19
CA GLY A 99 -15.21 -18.71 4.38
C GLY A 99 -14.27 -17.50 4.52
N MET A 100 -14.56 -16.56 5.40
CA MET A 100 -13.63 -15.48 5.75
C MET A 100 -12.53 -16.05 6.67
N ILE A 101 -11.29 -15.97 6.21
CA ILE A 101 -10.10 -16.46 6.92
C ILE A 101 -9.44 -15.29 7.65
N PRO A 102 -9.48 -15.21 8.97
CA PRO A 102 -8.77 -14.17 9.72
C PRO A 102 -7.26 -14.39 9.64
N TYR A 103 -6.50 -13.29 9.62
CA TYR A 103 -5.05 -13.37 9.71
C TYR A 103 -4.44 -12.17 10.42
N GLU A 104 -3.29 -12.43 10.99
CA GLU A 104 -2.45 -11.45 11.66
C GLU A 104 -1.09 -11.38 10.97
N VAL A 105 -0.36 -10.31 11.19
CA VAL A 105 1.00 -10.11 10.67
C VAL A 105 1.97 -9.84 11.84
N ASN A 106 3.23 -10.20 11.67
CA ASN A 106 4.26 -10.01 12.68
C ASN A 106 4.60 -8.52 12.88
N ALA A 107 4.71 -7.77 11.79
CA ALA A 107 5.04 -6.36 11.79
C ALA A 107 3.95 -5.58 11.01
N PRO A 108 3.05 -4.89 11.71
CA PRO A 108 1.96 -4.17 11.04
C PRO A 108 2.45 -2.84 10.44
N PHE A 109 1.98 -2.53 9.23
CA PHE A 109 2.16 -1.23 8.59
C PHE A 109 1.58 -0.11 9.46
N TRP A 110 2.32 1.01 9.60
CA TRP A 110 1.84 2.18 10.33
C TRP A 110 0.73 2.90 9.57
N SER A 111 -0.34 3.25 10.24
CA SER A 111 -1.45 4.05 9.71
C SER A 111 -2.08 4.84 10.86
N ASP A 112 -1.44 5.94 11.25
CA ASP A 112 -1.97 6.90 12.23
C ASP A 112 -2.43 6.27 13.55
N ASP A 113 -1.71 5.27 14.07
CA ASP A 113 -2.03 4.52 15.28
C ASP A 113 -3.37 3.73 15.20
N ALA A 114 -3.87 3.46 14.01
CA ALA A 114 -5.04 2.62 13.84
C ALA A 114 -4.69 1.13 14.02
N SER A 115 -5.46 0.41 14.84
CA SER A 115 -5.41 -1.04 14.85
C SER A 115 -6.09 -1.61 13.61
N LYS A 116 -5.68 -2.82 13.21
CA LYS A 116 -6.17 -3.43 11.98
C LYS A 116 -6.65 -4.85 12.23
N THR A 117 -7.80 -5.20 11.66
CA THR A 117 -8.24 -6.57 11.51
C THR A 117 -8.23 -6.95 10.04
N ARG A 118 -7.83 -8.19 9.74
CA ARG A 118 -7.57 -8.62 8.37
C ARG A 118 -8.21 -9.96 8.09
N TYR A 119 -8.72 -10.09 6.86
CA TYR A 119 -9.34 -11.34 6.41
C TYR A 119 -9.00 -11.59 4.95
N ILE A 120 -9.01 -12.87 4.58
CA ILE A 120 -8.94 -13.34 3.20
C ILE A 120 -10.21 -14.13 2.92
N LYS A 121 -10.84 -13.89 1.78
CA LYS A 121 -11.90 -14.74 1.25
C LYS A 121 -11.39 -15.37 -0.05
N LEU A 122 -11.21 -16.67 -0.04
CA LEU A 122 -10.84 -17.42 -1.23
C LEU A 122 -12.12 -17.79 -2.03
N PRO A 123 -12.01 -17.94 -3.34
CA PRO A 123 -13.02 -18.62 -4.12
C PRO A 123 -13.18 -20.07 -3.65
N ASP A 124 -14.35 -20.65 -3.87
CA ASP A 124 -14.62 -22.04 -3.52
C ASP A 124 -13.59 -22.98 -4.19
N ASP A 125 -13.12 -23.96 -3.43
CA ASP A 125 -12.17 -25.00 -3.87
C ASP A 125 -10.81 -24.49 -4.36
N LYS A 126 -10.47 -23.22 -4.11
CA LYS A 126 -9.16 -22.63 -4.43
C LYS A 126 -8.32 -22.44 -3.18
N LYS A 127 -7.00 -22.55 -3.38
CA LYS A 127 -6.00 -22.40 -2.32
C LYS A 127 -5.02 -21.28 -2.66
N MET A 128 -4.42 -20.71 -1.64
CA MET A 128 -3.23 -19.87 -1.77
C MET A 128 -2.02 -20.75 -2.07
N THR A 129 -1.02 -20.24 -2.77
CA THR A 129 0.25 -20.94 -2.97
C THR A 129 1.30 -20.36 -2.04
N TYR A 130 1.90 -21.22 -1.22
CA TYR A 130 3.02 -20.88 -0.35
C TYR A 130 4.25 -20.45 -1.13
N ARG A 131 4.99 -19.47 -0.60
CA ARG A 131 6.32 -19.08 -1.09
C ARG A 131 7.24 -18.78 0.09
N ASP A 132 8.46 -19.28 0.07
CA ASP A 132 9.48 -18.96 1.08
C ASP A 132 9.83 -17.48 1.10
N GLN A 133 9.91 -16.88 -0.07
CA GLN A 133 10.24 -15.47 -0.28
C GLN A 133 9.21 -14.78 -1.16
N GLY A 134 9.08 -13.47 -0.96
CA GLY A 134 8.13 -12.64 -1.71
C GLY A 134 6.67 -12.87 -1.29
N THR A 135 5.78 -12.28 -2.04
CA THR A 135 4.33 -12.35 -1.78
C THR A 135 3.77 -13.69 -2.27
N TRP A 136 2.90 -14.30 -1.46
CA TRP A 136 2.20 -15.53 -1.81
C TRP A 136 1.26 -15.33 -2.99
N GLU A 137 1.05 -16.38 -3.77
CA GLU A 137 0.08 -16.32 -4.87
C GLU A 137 -1.34 -16.55 -4.35
N LEU A 138 -2.23 -15.70 -4.83
CA LEU A 138 -3.65 -15.75 -4.51
C LEU A 138 -4.43 -16.04 -5.79
N PRO A 139 -5.40 -16.97 -5.78
CA PRO A 139 -6.19 -17.29 -6.97
C PRO A 139 -7.09 -16.13 -7.40
N VAL A 140 -7.42 -16.07 -8.69
CA VAL A 140 -8.43 -15.14 -9.23
C VAL A 140 -9.74 -15.31 -8.47
N GLY A 141 -10.36 -14.20 -8.07
CA GLY A 141 -11.57 -14.16 -7.24
C GLY A 141 -11.29 -13.96 -5.75
N THR A 142 -10.02 -14.04 -5.30
CA THR A 142 -9.66 -13.75 -3.90
C THR A 142 -9.97 -12.30 -3.54
N VAL A 143 -10.55 -12.10 -2.36
CA VAL A 143 -10.75 -10.77 -1.75
C VAL A 143 -9.96 -10.69 -0.44
N VAL A 144 -9.08 -9.70 -0.33
CA VAL A 144 -8.38 -9.37 0.91
C VAL A 144 -9.05 -8.16 1.55
N VAL A 145 -9.38 -8.27 2.82
CA VAL A 145 -10.12 -7.28 3.60
C VAL A 145 -9.25 -6.75 4.72
N LYS A 146 -9.18 -5.45 4.86
CA LYS A 146 -8.47 -4.77 5.96
C LYS A 146 -9.35 -3.69 6.57
N ASN A 147 -9.73 -3.86 7.83
CA ASN A 147 -10.40 -2.84 8.60
C ASN A 147 -9.39 -1.99 9.36
N PHE A 148 -9.66 -0.70 9.48
CA PHE A 148 -8.88 0.26 10.25
C PHE A 148 -9.73 0.80 11.39
N ASP A 149 -9.29 0.53 12.61
CA ASP A 149 -10.02 0.85 13.82
C ASP A 149 -9.26 1.85 14.68
N LYS A 150 -9.95 2.84 15.21
CA LYS A 150 -9.43 3.78 16.23
C LYS A 150 -10.39 3.92 17.40
N ALA A 151 -9.85 4.23 18.56
CA ALA A 151 -10.66 4.52 19.72
C ALA A 151 -11.06 6.01 19.75
N ASP A 152 -12.36 6.29 19.90
CA ASP A 152 -12.89 7.59 20.29
C ASP A 152 -13.37 7.57 21.77
N TYR A 153 -14.12 8.56 22.17
CA TYR A 153 -14.70 8.61 23.54
C TYR A 153 -15.79 7.55 23.78
N ARG A 154 -16.34 6.93 22.72
CA ARG A 154 -17.37 5.87 22.77
C ARG A 154 -16.77 4.47 22.74
N GLY A 155 -15.46 4.36 22.47
CA GLY A 155 -14.76 3.09 22.34
C GLY A 155 -14.15 2.86 20.96
N LYS A 156 -13.88 1.61 20.63
CA LYS A 156 -13.26 1.22 19.35
C LYS A 156 -14.27 1.35 18.20
N ARG A 157 -13.88 2.07 17.14
CA ARG A 157 -14.69 2.29 15.94
C ARG A 157 -13.91 1.95 14.70
N THR A 158 -14.55 1.30 13.76
CA THR A 158 -13.98 1.11 12.41
C THR A 158 -14.17 2.40 11.62
N LEU A 159 -13.09 2.96 11.10
CA LEU A 159 -13.10 4.17 10.29
C LEU A 159 -13.34 3.83 8.83
N GLU A 160 -12.60 2.84 8.33
CA GLU A 160 -12.70 2.36 6.97
C GLU A 160 -12.44 0.85 6.85
N THR A 161 -12.93 0.28 5.78
CA THR A 161 -12.62 -1.05 5.30
C THR A 161 -12.08 -0.94 3.89
N ARG A 162 -10.85 -1.42 3.66
CA ARG A 162 -10.24 -1.53 2.32
C ARG A 162 -10.36 -2.96 1.83
N LEU A 163 -10.74 -3.08 0.57
CA LEU A 163 -10.82 -4.34 -0.15
C LEU A 163 -9.83 -4.33 -1.30
N ILE A 164 -9.17 -5.46 -1.52
CA ILE A 164 -8.36 -5.70 -2.72
C ILE A 164 -8.83 -7.04 -3.29
N LYS A 165 -9.25 -7.05 -4.57
CA LYS A 165 -9.77 -8.23 -5.25
C LYS A 165 -8.87 -8.62 -6.41
N ARG A 166 -8.54 -9.90 -6.50
CA ARG A 166 -7.86 -10.48 -7.66
C ARG A 166 -8.87 -10.73 -8.76
N THR A 167 -8.67 -10.11 -9.92
CA THR A 167 -9.45 -10.34 -11.15
C THR A 167 -8.60 -11.04 -12.19
N SER A 168 -9.18 -11.44 -13.33
CA SER A 168 -8.43 -11.93 -14.50
C SER A 168 -7.50 -10.86 -15.07
N GLU A 169 -7.88 -9.58 -14.95
CA GLU A 169 -7.15 -8.43 -15.50
C GLU A 169 -6.10 -7.86 -14.53
N GLY A 170 -6.08 -8.33 -13.27
CA GLY A 170 -5.14 -7.82 -12.28
C GLY A 170 -5.74 -7.68 -10.89
N TRP A 171 -5.41 -6.60 -10.20
CA TRP A 171 -5.87 -6.30 -8.86
C TRP A 171 -6.68 -5.01 -8.82
N GLU A 172 -7.79 -5.04 -8.15
CA GLU A 172 -8.69 -3.91 -7.96
C GLU A 172 -8.83 -3.59 -6.48
N ALA A 173 -8.89 -2.30 -6.16
CA ALA A 173 -9.02 -1.82 -4.79
C ALA A 173 -10.28 -0.97 -4.60
N ALA A 174 -10.89 -1.09 -3.43
CA ALA A 174 -12.02 -0.27 -3.01
C ALA A 174 -11.90 0.13 -1.54
N THR A 175 -12.25 1.38 -1.25
CA THR A 175 -12.27 1.92 0.11
C THR A 175 -13.70 2.24 0.52
N TYR A 176 -14.13 1.68 1.65
CA TYR A 176 -15.43 1.93 2.26
C TYR A 176 -15.26 2.69 3.57
N VAL A 177 -15.91 3.85 3.70
CA VAL A 177 -15.87 4.66 4.91
C VAL A 177 -17.11 4.41 5.75
N TRP A 178 -16.90 4.02 7.02
CA TRP A 178 -17.97 3.70 7.95
C TRP A 178 -18.73 4.95 8.39
N ASN A 179 -20.06 4.85 8.41
CA ASN A 179 -20.90 5.92 8.90
C ASN A 179 -20.79 6.08 10.43
N SER A 180 -21.27 7.23 10.94
CA SER A 180 -21.19 7.56 12.37
C SER A 180 -21.96 6.59 13.28
N ARG A 181 -22.96 5.88 12.75
CA ARG A 181 -23.77 4.88 13.49
C ARG A 181 -23.11 3.50 13.51
N GLN A 182 -22.03 3.28 12.75
CA GLN A 182 -21.32 1.99 12.65
C GLN A 182 -22.24 0.84 12.21
N ASN A 183 -23.23 1.12 11.38
CA ASN A 183 -24.16 0.11 10.89
C ASN A 183 -24.01 -0.20 9.40
N ASP A 184 -23.19 0.58 8.67
CA ASP A 184 -22.74 0.31 7.31
C ASP A 184 -21.57 1.22 6.91
N ALA A 185 -20.99 0.98 5.73
CA ALA A 185 -19.95 1.82 5.14
C ALA A 185 -20.23 2.09 3.66
N ASP A 186 -19.90 3.30 3.23
CA ASP A 186 -20.10 3.77 1.86
C ASP A 186 -18.83 3.69 1.04
N LEU A 187 -18.94 3.24 -0.20
CA LEU A 187 -17.83 3.26 -1.17
C LEU A 187 -17.37 4.71 -1.41
N ARG A 188 -16.06 4.93 -1.34
CA ARG A 188 -15.36 6.20 -1.62
C ARG A 188 -14.32 5.99 -2.71
N ALA A 189 -14.75 5.96 -3.94
CA ALA A 189 -13.90 5.72 -5.10
C ALA A 189 -12.76 6.75 -5.22
N GLU A 190 -13.07 8.03 -5.00
CA GLU A 190 -12.12 9.15 -5.06
C GLU A 190 -11.40 9.40 -3.71
N GLY A 191 -11.54 8.48 -2.77
CA GLY A 191 -11.06 8.67 -1.42
C GLY A 191 -11.91 9.66 -0.61
N SER A 192 -11.51 9.93 0.63
CA SER A 192 -12.22 10.86 1.51
C SER A 192 -11.31 11.32 2.64
N GLN A 193 -11.50 12.57 3.07
CA GLN A 193 -10.90 13.07 4.29
C GLN A 193 -12.00 13.47 5.25
N PHE A 194 -11.86 13.15 6.53
CA PHE A 194 -12.82 13.52 7.56
C PHE A 194 -12.16 13.66 8.92
N GLU A 195 -12.76 14.49 9.76
CA GLU A 195 -12.34 14.67 11.14
C GLU A 195 -12.74 13.47 11.99
N PHE A 196 -11.80 13.02 12.80
CA PHE A 196 -12.03 11.98 13.79
C PHE A 196 -11.64 12.49 15.19
N TYR A 197 -12.59 12.41 16.10
CA TYR A 197 -12.47 12.94 17.47
C TYR A 197 -11.93 11.87 18.40
N THR A 198 -10.70 12.04 18.87
CA THR A 198 -10.08 11.17 19.87
C THR A 198 -10.10 11.83 21.25
N ARG A 199 -9.76 11.07 22.28
CA ARG A 199 -9.55 11.63 23.62
C ARG A 199 -8.39 12.66 23.69
N ARG A 200 -7.50 12.66 22.68
CA ARG A 200 -6.33 13.54 22.58
C ARG A 200 -6.57 14.75 21.67
N GLY A 201 -7.76 14.90 21.12
CA GLY A 201 -8.10 15.96 20.18
C GLY A 201 -8.61 15.46 18.83
N ILE A 202 -8.72 16.39 17.90
CA ILE A 202 -9.18 16.12 16.53
C ILE A 202 -7.99 15.65 15.68
N THR A 203 -8.20 14.61 14.89
CA THR A 203 -7.27 14.16 13.85
C THR A 203 -8.00 14.11 12.52
N ILE A 204 -7.30 14.39 11.42
CA ILE A 204 -7.85 14.19 10.09
C ILE A 204 -7.49 12.77 9.67
N TRP A 205 -8.50 11.97 9.34
CA TRP A 205 -8.32 10.67 8.74
C TRP A 205 -8.40 10.78 7.23
N HIS A 206 -7.42 10.20 6.53
CA HIS A 206 -7.41 10.08 5.08
C HIS A 206 -7.72 8.65 4.68
N ALA A 207 -8.91 8.45 4.12
CA ALA A 207 -9.30 7.20 3.48
C ALA A 207 -8.91 7.29 1.99
N PRO A 208 -7.98 6.46 1.50
CA PRO A 208 -7.39 6.63 0.18
C PRO A 208 -8.37 6.28 -0.94
N SER A 209 -8.18 6.92 -2.09
CA SER A 209 -8.80 6.54 -3.34
C SER A 209 -8.25 5.20 -3.86
N ALA A 210 -8.90 4.60 -4.85
CA ALA A 210 -8.38 3.41 -5.52
C ALA A 210 -7.02 3.66 -6.19
N SER A 211 -6.78 4.87 -6.74
CA SER A 211 -5.49 5.23 -7.33
C SER A 211 -4.38 5.39 -6.29
N GLU A 212 -4.68 5.96 -5.12
CA GLU A 212 -3.72 6.02 -4.03
C GLU A 212 -3.39 4.62 -3.48
N CYS A 213 -4.35 3.69 -3.45
CA CYS A 213 -4.07 2.29 -3.14
C CYS A 213 -3.10 1.68 -4.16
N ALA A 214 -3.34 1.90 -5.46
CA ALA A 214 -2.51 1.39 -6.55
C ALA A 214 -1.08 1.93 -6.51
N SER A 215 -0.81 3.09 -5.90
CA SER A 215 0.56 3.62 -5.81
C SER A 215 1.49 2.82 -4.86
N CYS A 216 0.94 1.97 -3.98
CA CYS A 216 1.72 1.05 -3.14
C CYS A 216 1.53 -0.42 -3.53
N HIS A 217 0.33 -0.76 -4.05
CA HIS A 217 -0.05 -2.10 -4.45
C HIS A 217 0.29 -2.33 -5.93
N VAL A 218 1.59 -2.35 -6.22
CA VAL A 218 2.18 -2.49 -7.55
C VAL A 218 2.80 -3.88 -7.74
N GLU A 219 3.15 -4.23 -8.97
CA GLU A 219 3.76 -5.53 -9.30
C GLU A 219 5.05 -5.79 -8.51
N SER A 220 5.95 -4.80 -8.43
CA SER A 220 7.20 -4.92 -7.68
C SER A 220 7.02 -5.20 -6.19
N SER A 221 5.88 -4.82 -5.60
CA SER A 221 5.49 -5.13 -4.21
C SER A 221 4.62 -6.39 -4.08
N GLY A 222 4.36 -7.11 -5.18
CA GLY A 222 3.50 -8.29 -5.23
C GLY A 222 2.00 -7.98 -5.06
N PHE A 223 1.58 -6.72 -5.29
CA PHE A 223 0.23 -6.20 -5.18
C PHE A 223 -0.41 -6.30 -3.79
N VAL A 224 -0.28 -7.42 -3.06
CA VAL A 224 -0.90 -7.61 -1.74
C VAL A 224 0.15 -7.55 -0.65
N LEU A 225 0.21 -6.41 0.04
CA LEU A 225 1.22 -6.16 1.07
C LEU A 225 0.96 -6.99 2.34
N GLY A 226 2.03 -7.65 2.83
CA GLY A 226 2.02 -8.38 4.09
C GLY A 226 1.58 -9.84 3.99
N LEU A 227 1.30 -10.38 2.79
CA LEU A 227 1.09 -11.81 2.59
C LEU A 227 2.40 -12.48 2.15
N THR A 228 3.38 -12.47 3.04
CA THR A 228 4.68 -13.10 2.89
C THR A 228 4.92 -14.08 4.05
N THR A 229 5.77 -15.08 3.86
CA THR A 229 6.13 -16.02 4.92
C THR A 229 6.67 -15.30 6.14
N ALA A 230 7.54 -14.32 5.97
CA ALA A 230 8.11 -13.54 7.09
C ALA A 230 7.05 -12.83 7.95
N GLN A 231 5.96 -12.38 7.35
CA GLN A 231 4.84 -11.73 8.06
C GLN A 231 3.83 -12.71 8.67
N LEU A 232 3.62 -13.87 8.03
CA LEU A 232 2.56 -14.81 8.37
C LEU A 232 3.04 -15.96 9.25
N ASN A 233 4.35 -16.22 9.30
CA ASN A 233 4.95 -17.22 10.16
C ASN A 233 4.92 -16.75 11.61
N ARG A 234 3.79 -17.00 12.26
CA ARG A 234 3.52 -16.59 13.64
C ARG A 234 2.65 -17.61 14.37
N GLU A 235 2.73 -17.58 15.66
CA GLU A 235 1.83 -18.33 16.52
C GLU A 235 0.64 -17.49 16.95
N ASN A 236 -0.54 -18.06 16.88
CA ASN A 236 -1.77 -17.56 17.44
C ASN A 236 -2.30 -18.62 18.41
N ASP A 237 -2.42 -18.27 19.68
CA ASP A 237 -2.84 -19.20 20.75
C ASP A 237 -2.03 -20.52 20.79
N GLY A 238 -0.72 -20.44 20.55
CA GLY A 238 0.19 -21.57 20.59
C GLY A 238 0.21 -22.46 19.34
N VAL A 239 -0.50 -22.08 18.27
CA VAL A 239 -0.51 -22.81 16.98
C VAL A 239 -0.05 -21.88 15.87
N ASN A 240 0.83 -22.39 15.00
CA ASN A 240 1.33 -21.62 13.86
C ASN A 240 0.20 -21.34 12.85
N GLN A 241 0.05 -20.09 12.45
CA GLN A 241 -0.98 -19.63 11.52
C GLN A 241 -0.90 -20.32 10.16
N ILE A 242 0.31 -20.50 9.62
CA ILE A 242 0.54 -21.14 8.31
C ILE A 242 0.16 -22.63 8.39
N SER A 243 0.58 -23.34 9.44
CA SER A 243 0.22 -24.74 9.67
C SER A 243 -1.30 -24.90 9.76
N THR A 244 -1.97 -24.04 10.52
CA THR A 244 -3.44 -24.03 10.61
C THR A 244 -4.11 -23.88 9.25
N TRP A 245 -3.56 -23.06 8.37
CA TRP A 245 -4.13 -22.87 7.02
C TRP A 245 -3.87 -24.06 6.09
N ALA A 246 -2.70 -24.68 6.21
CA ALA A 246 -2.39 -25.91 5.47
C ALA A 246 -3.34 -27.05 5.89
N GLU A 247 -3.53 -27.27 7.19
CA GLU A 247 -4.44 -28.29 7.75
C GLU A 247 -5.90 -28.05 7.34
N LYS A 248 -6.35 -26.80 7.28
CA LYS A 248 -7.69 -26.43 6.84
C LYS A 248 -7.88 -26.43 5.31
N GLY A 249 -6.82 -26.72 4.57
CA GLY A 249 -6.87 -26.77 3.11
C GLY A 249 -6.97 -25.41 2.40
N PHE A 250 -6.61 -24.31 3.07
CA PHE A 250 -6.59 -22.96 2.49
C PHE A 250 -5.31 -22.68 1.73
N LEU A 251 -4.27 -23.48 1.95
CA LEU A 251 -2.93 -23.27 1.45
C LEU A 251 -2.42 -24.53 0.74
N ASP A 252 -1.86 -24.34 -0.44
CA ASP A 252 -1.02 -25.34 -1.09
C ASP A 252 0.37 -25.24 -0.48
N PHE A 253 0.63 -26.14 0.48
CA PHE A 253 1.80 -26.10 1.35
C PHE A 253 2.69 -27.31 1.09
N PRO A 254 3.98 -27.11 0.74
CA PRO A 254 4.91 -28.24 0.50
C PRO A 254 5.17 -29.06 1.77
N GLU A 255 5.19 -30.38 1.64
CA GLU A 255 5.35 -31.31 2.77
C GLU A 255 6.69 -31.18 3.51
N ASN A 256 7.72 -30.68 2.82
CA ASN A 256 9.10 -30.61 3.34
C ASN A 256 9.49 -29.24 3.90
N VAL A 257 8.55 -28.32 4.09
CA VAL A 257 8.83 -26.99 4.65
C VAL A 257 8.82 -27.06 6.18
N ASP A 258 9.93 -26.67 6.77
CA ASP A 258 10.07 -26.48 8.21
C ASP A 258 9.85 -25.00 8.57
N LEU A 259 8.71 -24.69 9.15
CA LEU A 259 8.35 -23.33 9.58
C LEU A 259 9.18 -22.81 10.75
N THR A 260 9.90 -23.66 11.48
CA THR A 260 10.78 -23.22 12.57
C THR A 260 12.04 -22.52 12.03
N SER A 261 12.48 -22.92 10.84
CA SER A 261 13.63 -22.35 10.12
C SER A 261 13.22 -21.32 9.04
N ALA A 262 11.93 -21.24 8.70
CA ALA A 262 11.43 -20.30 7.70
C ALA A 262 11.49 -18.84 8.19
N ASN A 263 11.59 -17.92 7.25
CA ASN A 263 11.65 -16.49 7.51
C ASN A 263 10.51 -16.02 8.45
N LYS A 264 10.88 -15.22 9.46
CA LYS A 264 9.94 -14.67 10.45
C LYS A 264 10.37 -13.26 10.84
N PHE A 265 9.51 -12.27 10.61
CA PHE A 265 9.74 -10.94 11.14
C PHE A 265 9.51 -10.90 12.65
N CYS A 266 10.34 -10.14 13.36
CA CYS A 266 10.02 -9.70 14.71
C CYS A 266 9.05 -8.51 14.67
N SER A 267 8.44 -8.17 15.80
CA SER A 267 7.87 -6.84 15.94
C SER A 267 8.99 -5.79 15.92
N PRO A 268 8.88 -4.68 15.18
CA PRO A 268 9.86 -3.60 15.22
C PRO A 268 10.09 -3.02 16.62
N PHE A 269 9.16 -3.25 17.54
CA PHE A 269 9.20 -2.73 18.90
C PHE A 269 9.43 -3.82 19.95
N ASP A 270 9.84 -5.01 19.52
CA ASP A 270 10.24 -6.12 20.39
C ASP A 270 11.72 -5.97 20.77
N ASN A 271 11.99 -5.86 22.06
CA ASN A 271 13.35 -5.64 22.56
C ASN A 271 14.23 -6.90 22.57
N ASP A 272 13.67 -8.07 22.32
CA ASP A 272 14.44 -9.32 22.23
C ASP A 272 15.21 -9.44 20.92
N ALA A 273 14.79 -8.69 19.88
CA ALA A 273 15.50 -8.61 18.60
C ALA A 273 16.54 -7.49 18.58
N THR A 274 17.60 -7.67 17.78
CA THR A 274 18.64 -6.65 17.62
C THR A 274 18.08 -5.34 17.06
N LEU A 275 18.72 -4.22 17.39
CA LEU A 275 18.30 -2.90 16.94
C LEU A 275 18.28 -2.80 15.41
N GLU A 276 19.28 -3.35 14.71
CA GLU A 276 19.33 -3.41 13.25
C GLU A 276 18.16 -4.22 12.68
N THR A 277 17.90 -5.42 13.21
CA THR A 277 16.79 -6.28 12.77
C THR A 277 15.46 -5.52 12.87
N ARG A 278 15.19 -4.89 14.01
CA ARG A 278 13.97 -4.12 14.27
C ARG A 278 13.80 -2.94 13.32
N ALA A 279 14.88 -2.16 13.11
CA ALA A 279 14.91 -1.04 12.19
C ALA A 279 14.68 -1.50 10.74
N ARG A 280 15.36 -2.57 10.30
CA ARG A 280 15.23 -3.13 8.96
C ARG A 280 13.85 -3.71 8.70
N VAL A 281 13.23 -4.40 9.67
CA VAL A 281 11.83 -4.86 9.55
C VAL A 281 10.87 -3.67 9.46
N TYR A 282 11.09 -2.59 10.23
CA TYR A 282 10.26 -1.40 10.11
C TYR A 282 10.35 -0.76 8.72
N LEU A 283 11.56 -0.65 8.17
CA LEU A 283 11.81 -0.08 6.84
C LEU A 283 11.21 -0.95 5.73
N ASP A 284 11.31 -2.27 5.85
CA ASP A 284 10.67 -3.20 4.91
C ASP A 284 9.16 -2.96 4.87
N VAL A 285 8.51 -3.05 6.00
CA VAL A 285 7.04 -3.01 6.10
C VAL A 285 6.45 -1.65 5.74
N ASN A 286 7.17 -0.55 5.98
CA ASN A 286 6.62 0.80 5.83
C ASN A 286 7.17 1.57 4.63
N CYS A 287 8.24 1.10 3.99
CA CYS A 287 8.93 1.85 2.95
C CYS A 287 9.27 1.01 1.71
N ALA A 288 9.59 -0.29 1.88
CA ALA A 288 10.09 -1.11 0.79
C ALA A 288 9.07 -1.33 -0.34
N MET A 289 7.74 -1.22 -0.06
CA MET A 289 6.75 -1.32 -1.13
C MET A 289 6.98 -0.29 -2.25
N CYS A 290 7.57 0.87 -1.92
CA CYS A 290 7.96 1.89 -2.89
C CYS A 290 9.47 1.88 -3.15
N HIS A 291 10.30 1.63 -2.13
CA HIS A 291 11.75 1.73 -2.20
C HIS A 291 12.41 0.35 -2.37
N GLN A 292 12.32 -0.17 -3.56
CA GLN A 292 12.94 -1.41 -4.04
C GLN A 292 13.15 -1.33 -5.55
N PRO A 293 13.92 -2.24 -6.17
CA PRO A 293 14.04 -2.30 -7.63
C PRO A 293 12.67 -2.37 -8.32
N ASN A 294 12.48 -1.54 -9.34
CA ASN A 294 11.22 -1.38 -10.08
C ASN A 294 10.04 -0.89 -9.23
N GLY A 295 10.30 -0.42 -8.03
CA GLY A 295 9.28 0.22 -7.18
C GLY A 295 9.03 1.68 -7.61
N PRO A 296 7.89 2.27 -7.20
CA PRO A 296 7.52 3.65 -7.57
C PRO A 296 8.33 4.74 -6.84
N GLY A 297 9.23 4.38 -5.93
CA GLY A 297 10.05 5.35 -5.20
C GLY A 297 11.17 5.92 -6.05
N ASN A 298 11.39 7.23 -6.02
CA ASN A 298 12.39 7.93 -6.85
C ASN A 298 13.85 7.77 -6.39
N ALA A 299 14.10 7.20 -5.21
CA ALA A 299 15.46 6.98 -4.71
C ALA A 299 15.96 5.59 -5.13
N ALA A 300 17.20 5.53 -5.62
CA ALA A 300 17.86 4.27 -5.97
C ALA A 300 18.32 3.52 -4.70
N ILE A 301 17.36 3.12 -3.86
CA ILE A 301 17.58 2.36 -2.62
C ILE A 301 16.67 1.13 -2.59
N ASP A 302 17.14 0.10 -1.90
CA ASP A 302 16.37 -1.12 -1.66
C ASP A 302 16.23 -1.33 -0.14
N LEU A 303 15.03 -1.10 0.37
CA LEU A 303 14.74 -1.18 1.81
C LEU A 303 14.16 -2.52 2.23
N ARG A 304 14.11 -3.52 1.33
CA ARG A 304 13.67 -4.87 1.70
C ARG A 304 14.61 -5.48 2.74
N PHE A 305 14.03 -6.22 3.66
CA PHE A 305 14.75 -6.85 4.76
C PHE A 305 15.86 -7.81 4.26
N ASP A 306 15.55 -8.58 3.21
CA ASP A 306 16.48 -9.58 2.65
C ASP A 306 17.65 -8.95 1.86
N THR A 307 17.60 -7.66 1.55
CA THR A 307 18.72 -6.97 0.90
C THR A 307 19.82 -6.69 1.91
N PRO A 308 21.06 -7.20 1.74
CA PRO A 308 22.17 -6.92 2.65
C PRO A 308 22.37 -5.41 2.85
N LEU A 309 22.64 -4.95 4.07
CA LEU A 309 22.75 -3.53 4.42
C LEU A 309 23.70 -2.76 3.47
N ALA A 310 24.84 -3.35 3.13
CA ALA A 310 25.81 -2.75 2.20
C ALA A 310 25.29 -2.59 0.76
N LYS A 311 24.22 -3.30 0.39
CA LYS A 311 23.62 -3.28 -0.96
C LYS A 311 22.34 -2.45 -1.02
N THR A 312 21.86 -1.93 0.11
CA THR A 312 20.62 -1.15 0.17
C THR A 312 20.71 0.22 -0.53
N GLY A 313 21.93 0.73 -0.73
CA GLY A 313 22.14 2.05 -1.31
C GLY A 313 21.78 3.22 -0.39
N MET A 314 21.47 3.00 0.89
CA MET A 314 21.05 4.10 1.80
C MET A 314 22.17 4.66 2.66
N ILE A 315 23.22 3.88 2.99
CA ILE A 315 24.28 4.31 3.88
C ILE A 315 25.28 5.20 3.14
N GLU A 316 25.60 6.38 3.69
CA GLU A 316 26.55 7.37 3.16
C GLU A 316 26.25 7.84 1.72
N LYS A 317 25.05 7.66 1.23
CA LYS A 317 24.61 8.14 -0.10
C LYS A 317 23.84 9.43 0.01
N ALA A 318 24.12 10.37 -0.88
CA ALA A 318 23.36 11.62 -0.97
C ALA A 318 21.90 11.33 -1.40
N PRO A 319 20.91 12.04 -0.86
CA PRO A 319 19.54 11.93 -1.34
C PRO A 319 19.43 12.44 -2.78
N ALA A 320 18.70 11.73 -3.64
CA ALA A 320 18.49 12.11 -5.04
C ALA A 320 17.73 13.43 -5.21
N GLN A 321 16.85 13.74 -4.25
CA GLN A 321 16.03 14.95 -4.24
C GLN A 321 15.91 15.46 -2.81
N ASN A 322 15.74 16.77 -2.64
CA ASN A 322 15.45 17.47 -1.39
C ASN A 322 16.16 16.92 -0.16
N SER A 323 17.25 17.58 0.23
CA SER A 323 18.04 17.25 1.42
C SER A 323 17.35 17.56 2.77
N MET A 324 16.08 17.97 2.77
CA MET A 324 15.34 18.45 3.94
C MET A 324 15.96 19.67 4.62
N GLY A 325 16.71 20.48 3.86
CA GLY A 325 17.45 21.64 4.39
C GLY A 325 18.75 21.28 5.13
N ILE A 326 19.18 20.03 5.07
CA ILE A 326 20.40 19.54 5.70
C ILE A 326 21.57 19.73 4.73
N THR A 327 22.62 20.43 5.14
CA THR A 327 23.86 20.59 4.38
C THR A 327 24.59 19.24 4.33
N ASP A 328 25.06 18.84 3.15
CA ASP A 328 25.76 17.56 2.91
C ASP A 328 25.00 16.31 3.40
N ALA A 329 23.66 16.39 3.40
CA ALA A 329 22.79 15.32 3.84
C ALA A 329 23.14 13.98 3.18
N LYS A 330 23.06 12.93 3.99
CA LYS A 330 23.04 11.54 3.49
C LYS A 330 21.62 10.97 3.63
N ILE A 331 21.31 9.94 2.88
CA ILE A 331 20.06 9.19 3.12
C ILE A 331 20.10 8.66 4.56
N ILE A 332 21.18 7.98 4.93
CA ILE A 332 21.59 7.67 6.30
C ILE A 332 23.06 8.03 6.44
N ALA A 333 23.38 8.96 7.31
CA ALA A 333 24.71 9.26 7.77
C ALA A 333 25.02 8.39 9.00
N ALA A 334 25.99 7.48 8.89
CA ALA A 334 26.31 6.53 9.96
C ALA A 334 26.77 7.28 11.22
N GLY A 335 26.17 7.00 12.37
CA GLY A 335 26.42 7.67 13.64
C GLY A 335 25.78 9.06 13.79
N GLU A 336 25.17 9.62 12.72
CA GLU A 336 24.73 11.02 12.70
C GLU A 336 23.23 11.15 12.31
N PRO A 337 22.29 10.94 13.25
CA PRO A 337 20.85 11.01 12.97
C PRO A 337 20.39 12.34 12.36
N ASP A 338 20.97 13.47 12.80
CA ASP A 338 20.57 14.80 12.34
C ASP A 338 21.08 15.12 10.93
N GLN A 339 22.07 14.40 10.42
CA GLN A 339 22.54 14.46 9.03
C GLN A 339 21.82 13.47 8.11
N SER A 340 20.88 12.68 8.67
CA SER A 340 20.18 11.63 7.97
C SER A 340 18.82 12.10 7.43
N ALA A 341 18.72 12.27 6.11
CA ALA A 341 17.51 12.73 5.43
C ALA A 341 16.32 11.76 5.63
N LEU A 342 16.58 10.44 5.73
CA LEU A 342 15.56 9.44 6.01
C LEU A 342 14.87 9.74 7.35
N LEU A 343 15.62 10.00 8.40
CA LEU A 343 15.08 10.31 9.72
C LEU A 343 14.34 11.65 9.73
N SER A 344 14.90 12.67 9.05
CA SER A 344 14.23 13.96 8.89
C SER A 344 12.86 13.83 8.22
N ARG A 345 12.75 13.01 7.17
CA ARG A 345 11.48 12.72 6.49
C ARG A 345 10.48 11.99 7.38
N LEU A 346 10.95 11.07 8.23
CA LEU A 346 10.08 10.37 9.21
C LEU A 346 9.58 11.32 10.32
N LYS A 347 10.38 12.33 10.71
CA LYS A 347 10.00 13.35 11.71
C LYS A 347 9.03 14.40 11.16
N THR A 348 8.91 14.53 9.85
CA THR A 348 8.15 15.60 9.18
C THR A 348 6.69 15.23 9.03
N SER A 349 5.78 16.18 9.26
CA SER A 349 4.33 16.05 9.06
C SER A 349 3.81 16.81 7.83
N GLY A 350 4.67 17.44 7.05
CA GLY A 350 4.33 18.28 5.88
C GLY A 350 5.06 17.85 4.62
N THR A 351 5.38 18.83 3.78
CA THR A 351 6.11 18.62 2.53
C THR A 351 7.44 17.91 2.78
N GLY A 352 7.70 16.88 1.99
CA GLY A 352 8.93 16.06 2.10
C GLY A 352 8.84 14.91 3.08
N ARG A 353 7.71 14.74 3.79
CA ARG A 353 7.53 13.58 4.69
C ARG A 353 7.55 12.26 3.93
N MET A 354 7.94 11.18 4.63
CA MET A 354 7.82 9.79 4.20
C MET A 354 7.23 8.94 5.34
N PRO A 355 6.32 8.01 5.03
CA PRO A 355 5.64 7.79 3.73
C PRO A 355 4.83 9.02 3.30
N SER A 356 4.78 9.29 2.00
CA SER A 356 4.02 10.43 1.44
C SER A 356 2.50 10.23 1.49
N ILE A 357 2.07 8.97 1.56
CA ILE A 357 0.67 8.54 1.64
C ILE A 357 0.50 7.50 2.75
N GLY A 358 -0.75 7.23 3.13
CA GLY A 358 -1.09 6.16 4.09
C GLY A 358 -1.04 6.55 5.56
N SER A 359 -0.48 7.72 5.90
CA SER A 359 -0.50 8.27 7.26
C SER A 359 -0.39 9.79 7.25
N ASN A 360 -0.88 10.47 8.29
CA ASN A 360 -0.77 11.90 8.51
C ASN A 360 -0.05 12.24 9.82
N ILE A 361 0.15 11.25 10.68
CA ILE A 361 0.73 11.39 12.00
C ILE A 361 2.12 10.74 12.03
N VAL A 362 3.08 11.42 12.62
CA VAL A 362 4.43 10.90 12.82
C VAL A 362 4.42 9.71 13.78
N ASP A 363 4.99 8.59 13.35
CA ASP A 363 5.25 7.45 14.22
C ASP A 363 6.45 7.73 15.14
N LYS A 364 6.17 8.26 16.32
CA LYS A 364 7.21 8.63 17.30
C LYS A 364 8.05 7.43 17.77
N LYS A 365 7.46 6.22 17.79
CA LYS A 365 8.20 5.01 18.17
C LYS A 365 9.19 4.64 17.08
N ALA A 366 8.79 4.72 15.83
CA ALA A 366 9.68 4.49 14.70
C ALA A 366 10.78 5.52 14.59
N VAL A 367 10.46 6.81 14.79
CA VAL A 367 11.47 7.88 14.83
C VAL A 367 12.55 7.57 15.88
N LYS A 368 12.15 7.15 17.07
CA LYS A 368 13.10 6.75 18.12
C LYS A 368 13.93 5.54 17.69
N LEU A 369 13.29 4.48 17.21
CA LEU A 369 13.95 3.24 16.76
C LEU A 369 14.99 3.53 15.66
N ILE A 370 14.62 4.30 14.64
CA ILE A 370 15.51 4.61 13.51
C ILE A 370 16.64 5.55 13.95
N SER A 371 16.37 6.51 14.85
CA SER A 371 17.41 7.37 15.42
C SER A 371 18.48 6.55 16.17
N GLU A 372 18.05 5.70 17.09
CA GLU A 372 18.94 4.82 17.88
C GLU A 372 19.75 3.87 16.97
N TRP A 373 19.10 3.34 15.93
CA TRP A 373 19.80 2.49 14.96
C TRP A 373 20.86 3.26 14.17
N ILE A 374 20.55 4.47 13.67
CA ILE A 374 21.52 5.30 12.96
C ILE A 374 22.70 5.65 13.87
N GLU A 375 22.46 6.01 15.13
CA GLU A 375 23.51 6.28 16.14
C GLU A 375 24.44 5.08 16.36
N SER A 376 23.91 3.86 16.23
CA SER A 376 24.68 2.62 16.40
C SER A 376 25.52 2.23 15.19
N LEU A 377 25.31 2.83 14.02
CA LEU A 377 26.09 2.57 12.82
C LEU A 377 27.47 3.24 12.94
N LYS A 378 28.50 2.53 12.57
CA LYS A 378 29.91 3.00 12.65
C LYS A 378 30.52 3.03 11.25
#